data_6e34eb25bc1feaae1bdd82a39150a87d
#
_entry.id   6e34eb25bc1feaae1bdd82a39150a87d
#
_cell.length_a   1.000
_cell.length_b   1.000
_cell.length_c   1.000
_cell.angle_alpha   90.00
_cell.angle_beta   90.00
_cell.angle_gamma   90.00
#
_symmetry.space_group_name_H-M   'P 1'
#
loop_
_entity.id
_entity.type
_entity.pdbx_description
1 polymer ?
#
loop_
_entity_poly.entity_id
_entity_poly.type
_entity_poly.pdbx_seq_one_letter_code
_entity_poly.pdbx_strand_id
1 'polypeptide(L)'
;MSTRLLAVAVVAAVCVSGTAQALPLVALDPGHGGRDTGAVGILPNGTDTGLEPRVNRKGQTVLYEKDVNLDVALRVSLALQARGFPTLLTRSTDAGAGDVPFPGTRKDLARRTEIANGAGAEIFVSLHENALAETTSGTETFHFYVAQPESIALALAVHQEVVIRLGLTDRGVKKAGFYVLKHTVMPSVLVEGAFLTNPNEAQMLAQPEVRQAMAEGVANGVDRFTKGLVVPSGPYGTSREVPVIAPVKWWVTAGVFRTRREANLRRERLKRRGLDAVVRRRYVAHAGRPLNLVVTGQFIRLRNARGMRDRLRRLGFPGRIANAPGVRATSWTPPQES
;
A
#
# COMPACT_ATOMS: atom_id res chain seq x y z
N MET A 1 -62.17 21.59 -40.56
CA MET A 1 -61.07 22.24 -39.87
C MET A 1 -60.65 21.38 -38.70
N SER A 2 -59.58 20.63 -38.88
CA SER A 2 -59.12 19.62 -37.89
C SER A 2 -57.74 20.03 -37.38
N THR A 3 -57.73 20.49 -36.13
CA THR A 3 -56.52 20.99 -35.45
C THR A 3 -55.78 19.78 -34.85
N ARG A 4 -54.59 19.45 -35.38
CA ARG A 4 -53.69 18.43 -34.80
C ARG A 4 -52.82 19.12 -33.72
N LEU A 5 -52.99 18.69 -32.48
CA LEU A 5 -52.03 19.03 -31.38
C LEU A 5 -50.77 18.17 -31.56
N LEU A 6 -49.62 18.83 -31.71
CA LEU A 6 -48.29 18.20 -31.59
C LEU A 6 -47.94 18.13 -30.10
N ALA A 7 -47.79 16.91 -29.58
CA ALA A 7 -47.22 16.67 -28.25
C ALA A 7 -45.69 16.68 -28.36
N VAL A 8 -45.02 17.65 -27.75
CA VAL A 8 -43.56 17.71 -27.60
C VAL A 8 -43.19 16.90 -26.38
N ALA A 9 -42.56 15.74 -26.58
CA ALA A 9 -42.00 14.94 -25.50
C ALA A 9 -40.66 15.57 -25.08
N VAL A 10 -40.59 16.17 -23.87
CA VAL A 10 -39.35 16.62 -23.26
C VAL A 10 -38.69 15.39 -22.62
N VAL A 11 -37.64 14.89 -23.25
CA VAL A 11 -36.77 13.84 -22.67
C VAL A 11 -35.84 14.54 -21.68
N ALA A 12 -36.14 14.44 -20.39
CA ALA A 12 -35.25 14.88 -19.35
C ALA A 12 -34.05 13.91 -19.27
N ALA A 13 -32.89 14.35 -19.76
CA ALA A 13 -31.64 13.64 -19.58
C ALA A 13 -31.25 13.70 -18.08
N VAL A 14 -31.46 12.59 -17.37
CA VAL A 14 -30.96 12.43 -16.01
C VAL A 14 -29.45 12.24 -16.12
N CYS A 15 -28.68 13.32 -15.95
CA CYS A 15 -27.24 13.23 -15.70
C CYS A 15 -27.03 12.56 -14.36
N VAL A 16 -26.80 11.25 -14.36
CA VAL A 16 -26.27 10.53 -13.20
C VAL A 16 -24.83 10.96 -13.03
N SER A 17 -24.60 12.00 -12.23
CA SER A 17 -23.28 12.41 -11.79
C SER A 17 -22.79 11.32 -10.81
N GLY A 18 -22.22 10.24 -11.34
CA GLY A 18 -21.46 9.30 -10.54
C GLY A 18 -20.26 10.05 -9.96
N THR A 19 -20.25 10.31 -8.67
CA THR A 19 -19.06 10.80 -7.97
C THR A 19 -17.99 9.72 -8.13
N ALA A 20 -17.01 9.94 -9.01
CA ALA A 20 -15.86 9.08 -9.12
C ALA A 20 -15.23 8.97 -7.73
N GLN A 21 -15.21 7.77 -7.18
CA GLN A 21 -14.60 7.53 -5.87
C GLN A 21 -13.10 7.76 -6.03
N ALA A 22 -12.55 8.65 -5.20
CA ALA A 22 -11.11 8.92 -5.22
C ALA A 22 -10.34 7.62 -4.95
N LEU A 23 -9.36 7.33 -5.81
CA LEU A 23 -8.50 6.17 -5.66
C LEU A 23 -7.71 6.27 -4.33
N PRO A 24 -7.33 5.12 -3.73
CA PRO A 24 -6.65 5.11 -2.44
C PRO A 24 -5.25 5.73 -2.51
N LEU A 25 -4.83 6.42 -1.44
CA LEU A 25 -3.46 6.90 -1.30
C LEU A 25 -2.51 5.72 -1.10
N VAL A 26 -1.55 5.58 -2.00
CA VAL A 26 -0.52 4.54 -1.95
C VAL A 26 0.77 5.12 -1.36
N ALA A 27 1.23 4.58 -0.24
CA ALA A 27 2.56 4.87 0.30
C ALA A 27 3.57 3.89 -0.31
N LEU A 28 4.59 4.44 -0.94
CA LEU A 28 5.72 3.73 -1.52
C LEU A 28 6.92 3.93 -0.58
N ASP A 29 7.54 2.83 -0.21
CA ASP A 29 8.65 2.81 0.73
C ASP A 29 9.91 2.25 0.07
N PRO A 30 10.75 3.10 -0.55
CA PRO A 30 12.03 2.64 -1.07
C PRO A 30 12.94 2.27 0.10
N GLY A 31 13.24 0.97 0.25
CA GLY A 31 14.07 0.44 1.32
C GLY A 31 15.47 1.08 1.37
N HIS A 32 16.11 1.06 2.54
CA HIS A 32 17.44 1.63 2.78
C HIS A 32 17.53 3.14 2.50
N GLY A 33 18.73 3.70 2.39
CA GLY A 33 18.98 5.12 2.08
C GLY A 33 20.10 5.75 2.90
N GLY A 34 20.72 6.79 2.36
CA GLY A 34 21.83 7.46 2.97
C GLY A 34 23.02 6.52 3.22
N ARG A 35 23.42 6.33 4.49
CA ARG A 35 24.52 5.42 4.87
C ARG A 35 24.15 3.94 4.83
N ASP A 36 22.88 3.60 4.82
CA ASP A 36 22.39 2.24 4.66
C ASP A 36 22.28 1.91 3.18
N THR A 37 23.27 1.21 2.64
CA THR A 37 23.31 0.85 1.21
C THR A 37 22.37 -0.29 0.83
N GLY A 38 21.92 -1.09 1.83
CA GLY A 38 21.32 -2.38 1.55
C GLY A 38 22.31 -3.36 0.93
N ALA A 39 21.82 -4.31 0.18
CA ALA A 39 22.62 -5.26 -0.60
C ALA A 39 23.49 -4.55 -1.64
N VAL A 40 24.56 -5.24 -2.08
CA VAL A 40 25.50 -4.71 -3.06
C VAL A 40 25.69 -5.73 -4.19
N GLY A 41 25.32 -5.34 -5.39
CA GLY A 41 25.61 -6.08 -6.62
C GLY A 41 26.95 -5.64 -7.20
N ILE A 42 27.77 -6.57 -7.68
CA ILE A 42 29.00 -6.30 -8.42
C ILE A 42 28.69 -6.34 -9.91
N LEU A 43 29.08 -5.31 -10.63
CA LEU A 43 28.85 -5.18 -12.06
C LEU A 43 30.18 -5.22 -12.81
N PRO A 44 30.18 -5.55 -14.12
CA PRO A 44 31.31 -5.30 -14.98
C PRO A 44 31.73 -3.84 -14.91
N ASN A 45 33.04 -3.58 -14.91
CA ASN A 45 33.56 -2.20 -14.84
C ASN A 45 33.07 -1.36 -16.03
N GLY A 46 32.65 -0.14 -15.72
CA GLY A 46 32.12 0.79 -16.71
C GLY A 46 30.67 0.53 -17.13
N THR A 47 29.92 -0.35 -16.42
CA THR A 47 28.49 -0.53 -16.65
C THR A 47 27.76 0.79 -16.39
N ASP A 48 27.08 1.30 -17.41
CA ASP A 48 26.14 2.42 -17.25
C ASP A 48 24.82 1.89 -16.69
N THR A 49 24.46 2.36 -15.53
CA THR A 49 23.21 1.97 -14.85
C THR A 49 22.11 3.01 -15.00
N GLY A 50 22.41 4.18 -15.57
CA GLY A 50 21.53 5.35 -15.52
C GLY A 50 21.27 5.87 -14.11
N LEU A 51 21.99 5.37 -13.10
CA LEU A 51 21.98 5.82 -11.72
C LEU A 51 23.29 6.51 -11.37
N GLU A 52 23.37 7.09 -10.16
CA GLU A 52 24.62 7.64 -9.65
C GLU A 52 25.73 6.59 -9.69
N PRO A 53 26.86 6.83 -10.40
CA PRO A 53 27.94 5.86 -10.49
C PRO A 53 28.52 5.50 -9.12
N ARG A 54 28.64 4.22 -8.84
CA ARG A 54 29.19 3.72 -7.58
C ARG A 54 30.37 2.79 -7.84
N VAL A 55 31.42 2.98 -7.06
CA VAL A 55 32.57 2.09 -7.05
C VAL A 55 32.91 1.67 -5.62
N ASN A 56 33.27 0.44 -5.41
CA ASN A 56 33.72 -0.02 -4.11
C ASN A 56 35.21 0.31 -3.86
N ARG A 57 35.72 -0.02 -2.67
CA ARG A 57 37.14 0.22 -2.31
C ARG A 57 38.15 -0.52 -3.18
N LYS A 58 37.71 -1.54 -3.94
CA LYS A 58 38.53 -2.28 -4.90
C LYS A 58 38.46 -1.72 -6.31
N GLY A 59 37.78 -0.60 -6.52
CA GLY A 59 37.60 0.03 -7.84
C GLY A 59 36.62 -0.72 -8.76
N GLN A 60 35.80 -1.64 -8.24
CA GLN A 60 34.80 -2.35 -9.01
C GLN A 60 33.50 -1.52 -9.08
N THR A 61 32.87 -1.48 -10.23
CA THR A 61 31.52 -0.89 -10.40
C THR A 61 30.52 -1.69 -9.57
N VAL A 62 29.72 -1.02 -8.76
CA VAL A 62 28.71 -1.65 -7.90
C VAL A 62 27.35 -1.00 -8.06
N LEU A 63 26.32 -1.77 -7.77
CA LEU A 63 24.92 -1.34 -7.70
C LEU A 63 24.46 -1.48 -6.24
N TYR A 64 24.03 -0.39 -5.62
CA TYR A 64 23.48 -0.42 -4.27
C TYR A 64 21.97 -0.60 -4.31
N GLU A 65 21.46 -1.45 -3.43
CA GLU A 65 20.04 -1.71 -3.28
C GLU A 65 19.24 -0.42 -3.07
N LYS A 66 19.73 0.47 -2.22
CA LYS A 66 19.08 1.77 -1.95
C LYS A 66 18.84 2.62 -3.19
N ASP A 67 19.75 2.58 -4.17
CA ASP A 67 19.66 3.37 -5.40
C ASP A 67 18.64 2.73 -6.37
N VAL A 68 18.62 1.39 -6.46
CA VAL A 68 17.62 0.64 -7.22
C VAL A 68 16.21 0.85 -6.64
N ASN A 69 16.06 0.67 -5.33
CA ASN A 69 14.78 0.84 -4.63
C ASN A 69 14.20 2.24 -4.84
N LEU A 70 15.03 3.27 -4.79
CA LEU A 70 14.58 4.65 -5.02
C LEU A 70 14.11 4.85 -6.44
N ASP A 71 14.89 4.42 -7.45
CA ASP A 71 14.53 4.56 -8.86
C ASP A 71 13.23 3.79 -9.18
N VAL A 72 13.11 2.55 -8.69
CA VAL A 72 11.88 1.76 -8.86
C VAL A 72 10.69 2.46 -8.20
N ALA A 73 10.83 2.96 -6.96
CA ALA A 73 9.74 3.64 -6.26
C ALA A 73 9.27 4.90 -6.98
N LEU A 74 10.19 5.69 -7.52
CA LEU A 74 9.85 6.87 -8.32
C LEU A 74 9.08 6.49 -9.58
N ARG A 75 9.50 5.43 -10.28
CA ARG A 75 8.80 4.88 -11.47
C ARG A 75 7.41 4.32 -11.10
N VAL A 76 7.28 3.59 -9.98
CA VAL A 76 5.98 3.12 -9.47
C VAL A 76 5.07 4.30 -9.19
N SER A 77 5.60 5.36 -8.56
CA SER A 77 4.83 6.57 -8.28
C SER A 77 4.27 7.19 -9.56
N LEU A 78 5.09 7.36 -10.58
CA LEU A 78 4.66 7.90 -11.89
C LEU A 78 3.62 6.98 -12.56
N ALA A 79 3.86 5.66 -12.55
CA ALA A 79 2.95 4.69 -13.15
C ALA A 79 1.58 4.64 -12.43
N LEU A 80 1.55 4.79 -11.12
CA LEU A 80 0.32 4.88 -10.32
C LEU A 80 -0.40 6.22 -10.52
N GLN A 81 0.34 7.33 -10.55
CA GLN A 81 -0.23 8.66 -10.80
C GLN A 81 -0.87 8.73 -12.19
N ALA A 82 -0.24 8.14 -13.21
CA ALA A 82 -0.82 8.02 -14.56
C ALA A 82 -2.14 7.24 -14.57
N ARG A 83 -2.38 6.38 -13.57
CA ARG A 83 -3.65 5.65 -13.35
C ARG A 83 -4.61 6.39 -12.40
N GLY A 84 -4.26 7.61 -11.95
CA GLY A 84 -5.06 8.43 -11.05
C GLY A 84 -4.89 8.15 -9.56
N PHE A 85 -3.96 7.29 -9.16
CA PHE A 85 -3.68 7.03 -7.74
C PHE A 85 -2.85 8.16 -7.13
N PRO A 86 -3.25 8.77 -6.02
CA PRO A 86 -2.37 9.60 -5.23
C PRO A 86 -1.27 8.74 -4.59
N THR A 87 -0.04 9.21 -4.64
CA THR A 87 1.13 8.51 -4.09
C THR A 87 1.86 9.35 -3.05
N LEU A 88 2.53 8.68 -2.11
CA LEU A 88 3.41 9.25 -1.12
C LEU A 88 4.67 8.38 -1.06
N LEU A 89 5.85 8.99 -1.11
CA LEU A 89 7.12 8.29 -0.86
C LEU A 89 7.57 8.50 0.58
N THR A 90 8.12 7.46 1.22
CA THR A 90 8.73 7.61 2.57
C THR A 90 10.07 8.32 2.52
N ARG A 91 10.76 8.28 1.38
CA ARG A 91 11.89 9.13 0.97
C ARG A 91 11.85 9.34 -0.54
N SER A 92 12.35 10.47 -1.01
CA SER A 92 12.42 10.82 -2.44
C SER A 92 13.86 11.12 -2.91
N THR A 93 14.82 11.02 -1.99
CA THR A 93 16.26 11.26 -2.24
C THR A 93 17.11 10.12 -1.66
N ASP A 94 18.43 10.15 -1.91
CA ASP A 94 19.39 9.26 -1.24
C ASP A 94 19.64 9.74 0.21
N ALA A 95 18.61 9.62 1.04
CA ALA A 95 18.63 9.99 2.45
C ALA A 95 17.85 8.93 3.26
N GLY A 96 17.75 9.11 4.58
CA GLY A 96 16.82 8.34 5.41
C GLY A 96 15.36 8.77 5.17
N ALA A 97 14.44 8.06 5.82
CA ALA A 97 13.01 8.32 5.71
C ALA A 97 12.63 9.76 6.06
N GLY A 98 11.82 10.39 5.20
CA GLY A 98 11.46 11.81 5.28
C GLY A 98 12.56 12.74 4.77
N ASP A 99 13.44 12.21 3.91
CA ASP A 99 14.55 12.94 3.28
C ASP A 99 15.48 13.64 4.29
N VAL A 100 15.70 12.99 5.44
CA VAL A 100 16.62 13.46 6.47
C VAL A 100 17.87 12.57 6.53
N PRO A 101 19.01 13.04 7.12
CA PRO A 101 20.17 12.21 7.34
C PRO A 101 19.79 10.90 8.06
N PHE A 102 20.34 9.76 7.60
CA PHE A 102 20.00 8.44 8.13
C PHE A 102 20.23 8.37 9.66
N PRO A 103 19.17 8.18 10.45
CA PRO A 103 19.22 8.29 11.91
C PRO A 103 19.60 6.98 12.61
N GLY A 104 19.98 5.95 11.85
CA GLY A 104 20.14 4.57 12.28
C GLY A 104 18.89 3.71 12.02
N THR A 105 19.11 2.42 11.73
CA THR A 105 18.12 1.50 11.18
C THR A 105 16.77 1.52 11.93
N ARG A 106 16.77 1.37 13.25
CA ARG A 106 15.52 1.29 14.02
C ARG A 106 14.70 2.59 13.95
N LYS A 107 15.35 3.74 13.99
CA LYS A 107 14.68 5.05 13.92
C LYS A 107 14.17 5.31 12.51
N ASP A 108 14.94 4.91 11.50
CA ASP A 108 14.54 5.03 10.10
C ASP A 108 13.31 4.18 9.80
N LEU A 109 13.30 2.91 10.18
CA LEU A 109 12.14 2.01 10.01
C LEU A 109 10.89 2.54 10.72
N ALA A 110 11.04 3.10 11.94
CA ALA A 110 9.92 3.71 12.65
C ALA A 110 9.37 4.92 11.89
N ARG A 111 10.25 5.79 11.37
CA ARG A 111 9.85 6.97 10.62
C ARG A 111 9.12 6.64 9.32
N ARG A 112 9.53 5.58 8.59
CA ARG A 112 8.82 5.07 7.40
C ARG A 112 7.35 4.78 7.70
N THR A 113 7.10 4.03 8.76
CA THR A 113 5.73 3.68 9.17
C THR A 113 4.95 4.90 9.70
N GLU A 114 5.61 5.81 10.41
CA GLU A 114 5.01 7.06 10.88
C GLU A 114 4.57 7.97 9.72
N ILE A 115 5.39 8.09 8.67
CA ILE A 115 5.07 8.85 7.46
C ILE A 115 3.81 8.27 6.79
N ALA A 116 3.80 6.97 6.51
CA ALA A 116 2.67 6.31 5.85
C ALA A 116 1.39 6.36 6.69
N ASN A 117 1.48 6.01 7.98
CA ASN A 117 0.35 6.04 8.92
C ASN A 117 -0.17 7.46 9.15
N GLY A 118 0.75 8.43 9.31
CA GLY A 118 0.43 9.83 9.56
C GLY A 118 -0.26 10.51 8.37
N ALA A 119 0.11 10.15 7.16
CA ALA A 119 -0.54 10.61 5.93
C ALA A 119 -1.92 9.97 5.70
N GLY A 120 -2.24 8.89 6.43
CA GLY A 120 -3.47 8.12 6.21
C GLY A 120 -3.44 7.35 4.90
N ALA A 121 -2.27 6.84 4.49
CA ALA A 121 -2.17 5.96 3.35
C ALA A 121 -3.11 4.76 3.49
N GLU A 122 -3.60 4.27 2.37
CA GLU A 122 -4.58 3.18 2.32
C GLU A 122 -3.96 1.88 1.81
N ILE A 123 -2.80 1.97 1.17
CA ILE A 123 -1.95 0.87 0.72
C ILE A 123 -0.51 1.24 1.04
N PHE A 124 0.30 0.25 1.45
CA PHE A 124 1.73 0.41 1.67
C PHE A 124 2.51 -0.65 0.90
N VAL A 125 3.47 -0.21 0.08
CA VAL A 125 4.35 -1.10 -0.68
C VAL A 125 5.79 -0.72 -0.38
N SER A 126 6.53 -1.59 0.31
CA SER A 126 7.97 -1.49 0.51
C SER A 126 8.69 -2.19 -0.65
N LEU A 127 9.72 -1.56 -1.16
CA LEU A 127 10.47 -1.99 -2.34
C LEU A 127 11.91 -2.29 -1.94
N HIS A 128 12.35 -3.48 -2.24
CA HIS A 128 13.64 -4.06 -1.88
C HIS A 128 14.19 -4.96 -2.98
N GLU A 129 15.48 -5.23 -2.89
CA GLU A 129 16.20 -6.24 -3.67
C GLU A 129 16.93 -7.18 -2.72
N ASN A 130 16.72 -8.46 -2.91
CA ASN A 130 17.13 -9.51 -1.98
C ASN A 130 18.66 -9.75 -1.98
N ALA A 131 19.13 -10.38 -0.92
CA ALA A 131 20.52 -10.79 -0.77
C ALA A 131 20.61 -12.18 -0.13
N LEU A 132 21.22 -13.13 -0.86
CA LEU A 132 21.61 -14.47 -0.38
C LEU A 132 22.88 -14.90 -1.11
N ALA A 133 23.08 -16.23 -1.26
CA ALA A 133 24.17 -16.77 -2.08
C ALA A 133 24.05 -16.29 -3.53
N GLU A 134 25.18 -16.08 -4.19
CA GLU A 134 25.27 -15.58 -5.59
C GLU A 134 24.51 -16.47 -6.60
N THR A 135 24.25 -17.71 -6.27
CA THR A 135 23.47 -18.65 -7.09
C THR A 135 21.97 -18.55 -6.87
N THR A 136 21.52 -17.78 -5.86
CA THR A 136 20.11 -17.62 -5.57
C THR A 136 19.50 -16.60 -6.54
N SER A 137 18.32 -16.91 -7.08
CA SER A 137 17.63 -16.07 -8.05
C SER A 137 16.13 -16.08 -7.83
N GLY A 138 15.44 -15.04 -8.32
CA GLY A 138 13.98 -15.00 -8.39
C GLY A 138 13.35 -13.85 -7.59
N THR A 139 12.03 -13.78 -7.65
CA THR A 139 11.20 -12.75 -7.02
C THR A 139 10.47 -13.32 -5.81
N GLU A 140 10.44 -12.58 -4.71
CA GLU A 140 9.69 -12.89 -3.49
C GLU A 140 8.81 -11.69 -3.09
N THR A 141 7.68 -11.95 -2.43
CA THR A 141 6.89 -10.87 -1.83
C THR A 141 6.45 -11.29 -0.44
N PHE A 142 6.50 -10.36 0.50
CA PHE A 142 6.23 -10.64 1.89
C PHE A 142 5.04 -9.85 2.42
N HIS A 143 4.27 -10.52 3.30
CA HIS A 143 3.32 -9.88 4.19
C HIS A 143 3.65 -10.23 5.65
N PHE A 144 3.06 -9.49 6.61
CA PHE A 144 3.32 -9.76 8.03
C PHE A 144 2.76 -11.12 8.47
N TYR A 145 3.38 -11.77 9.48
CA TYR A 145 2.96 -13.08 9.99
C TYR A 145 1.48 -13.19 10.33
N VAL A 146 0.91 -12.14 10.92
CA VAL A 146 -0.50 -12.04 11.31
C VAL A 146 -1.17 -10.98 10.44
N ALA A 147 -1.02 -11.13 9.12
CA ALA A 147 -1.55 -10.18 8.16
C ALA A 147 -3.08 -10.23 8.08
N GLN A 148 -3.66 -9.08 7.80
CA GLN A 148 -5.04 -8.96 7.36
C GLN A 148 -5.18 -9.64 5.98
N PRO A 149 -6.34 -10.24 5.65
CA PRO A 149 -6.58 -10.83 4.33
C PRO A 149 -6.26 -9.88 3.16
N GLU A 150 -6.45 -8.58 3.36
CA GLU A 150 -6.15 -7.55 2.36
C GLU A 150 -4.66 -7.44 2.05
N SER A 151 -3.78 -7.61 3.04
CA SER A 151 -2.33 -7.64 2.81
C SER A 151 -1.91 -8.88 2.01
N ILE A 152 -2.57 -10.02 2.26
CA ILE A 152 -2.31 -11.25 1.51
C ILE A 152 -2.75 -11.07 0.05
N ALA A 153 -3.93 -10.47 -0.18
CA ALA A 153 -4.43 -10.21 -1.51
C ALA A 153 -3.54 -9.23 -2.29
N LEU A 154 -3.13 -8.14 -1.62
CA LEU A 154 -2.19 -7.19 -2.20
C LEU A 154 -0.87 -7.88 -2.56
N ALA A 155 -0.34 -8.72 -1.67
CA ALA A 155 0.90 -9.48 -1.92
C ALA A 155 0.77 -10.39 -3.14
N LEU A 156 -0.32 -11.14 -3.26
CA LEU A 156 -0.58 -12.02 -4.41
C LEU A 156 -0.71 -11.22 -5.71
N ALA A 157 -1.46 -10.11 -5.69
CA ALA A 157 -1.65 -9.28 -6.88
C ALA A 157 -0.35 -8.64 -7.35
N VAL A 158 0.43 -8.06 -6.42
CA VAL A 158 1.70 -7.42 -6.74
C VAL A 158 2.73 -8.46 -7.17
N HIS A 159 2.87 -9.55 -6.42
CA HIS A 159 3.82 -10.62 -6.72
C HIS A 159 3.63 -11.18 -8.13
N GLN A 160 2.40 -11.55 -8.48
CA GLN A 160 2.10 -12.11 -9.79
C GLN A 160 2.50 -11.18 -10.94
N GLU A 161 2.19 -9.90 -10.83
CA GLU A 161 2.50 -8.93 -11.87
C GLU A 161 4.01 -8.65 -11.97
N VAL A 162 4.74 -8.64 -10.84
CA VAL A 162 6.20 -8.46 -10.84
C VAL A 162 6.90 -9.67 -11.44
N VAL A 163 6.51 -10.90 -11.06
CA VAL A 163 7.06 -12.14 -11.64
C VAL A 163 6.86 -12.19 -13.15
N ILE A 164 5.65 -11.88 -13.63
CA ILE A 164 5.35 -11.84 -15.08
C ILE A 164 6.26 -10.84 -15.80
N ARG A 165 6.52 -9.68 -15.20
CA ARG A 165 7.30 -8.61 -15.84
C ARG A 165 8.79 -8.85 -15.81
N LEU A 166 9.31 -9.41 -14.73
CA LEU A 166 10.75 -9.70 -14.60
C LEU A 166 11.14 -11.02 -15.26
N GLY A 167 10.22 -11.98 -15.40
CA GLY A 167 10.50 -13.30 -15.97
C GLY A 167 11.47 -14.13 -15.12
N LEU A 168 11.63 -13.76 -13.84
CA LEU A 168 12.49 -14.46 -12.90
C LEU A 168 11.77 -15.65 -12.25
N THR A 169 12.52 -16.49 -11.54
CA THR A 169 11.96 -17.60 -10.78
C THR A 169 10.93 -17.09 -9.77
N ASP A 170 9.72 -17.63 -9.83
CA ASP A 170 8.67 -17.38 -8.84
C ASP A 170 9.01 -18.10 -7.53
N ARG A 171 9.35 -17.34 -6.49
CA ARG A 171 9.67 -17.85 -5.15
C ARG A 171 8.50 -17.67 -4.18
N GLY A 172 7.41 -17.10 -4.64
CA GLY A 172 6.12 -17.00 -3.98
C GLY A 172 5.96 -15.88 -2.98
N VAL A 173 4.75 -15.82 -2.47
CA VAL A 173 4.35 -14.93 -1.38
C VAL A 173 4.63 -15.62 -0.04
N LYS A 174 5.31 -14.92 0.85
CA LYS A 174 5.81 -15.44 2.13
C LYS A 174 5.37 -14.58 3.31
N LYS A 175 5.57 -15.13 4.52
CA LYS A 175 5.32 -14.42 5.78
C LYS A 175 6.65 -14.00 6.39
N ALA A 176 6.75 -12.74 6.85
CA ALA A 176 7.93 -12.26 7.56
C ALA A 176 7.59 -11.24 8.64
N GLY A 177 8.50 -11.08 9.61
CA GLY A 177 8.36 -10.14 10.72
C GLY A 177 8.96 -8.76 10.45
N PHE A 178 9.01 -8.31 9.20
CA PHE A 178 9.59 -7.01 8.85
C PHE A 178 8.92 -5.87 9.63
N TYR A 179 9.74 -4.97 10.14
CA TYR A 179 9.29 -3.87 11.00
C TYR A 179 8.20 -3.03 10.31
N VAL A 180 8.42 -2.66 9.05
CA VAL A 180 7.49 -1.82 8.29
C VAL A 180 6.14 -2.49 8.06
N LEU A 181 6.11 -3.81 7.85
CA LEU A 181 4.87 -4.57 7.70
C LEU A 181 4.11 -4.75 9.02
N LYS A 182 4.85 -4.83 10.14
CA LYS A 182 4.27 -4.96 11.48
C LYS A 182 3.62 -3.68 11.98
N HIS A 183 4.20 -2.52 11.63
CA HIS A 183 3.84 -1.23 12.22
C HIS A 183 3.02 -0.32 11.30
N THR A 184 2.74 -0.72 10.07
CA THR A 184 1.75 -0.09 9.19
C THR A 184 0.35 -0.58 9.52
N VAL A 185 -0.66 0.29 9.37
CA VAL A 185 -2.07 0.02 9.76
C VAL A 185 -2.99 -0.21 8.58
N MET A 186 -2.47 -0.14 7.37
CA MET A 186 -3.15 -0.41 6.11
C MET A 186 -2.67 -1.75 5.53
N PRO A 187 -3.31 -2.32 4.49
CA PRO A 187 -2.74 -3.40 3.70
C PRO A 187 -1.31 -3.07 3.28
N SER A 188 -0.38 -3.97 3.62
CA SER A 188 1.05 -3.72 3.47
C SER A 188 1.80 -4.94 2.95
N VAL A 189 2.72 -4.71 2.03
CA VAL A 189 3.60 -5.72 1.43
C VAL A 189 5.02 -5.19 1.31
N LEU A 190 5.98 -6.13 1.26
CA LEU A 190 7.37 -5.88 0.92
C LEU A 190 7.72 -6.76 -0.28
N VAL A 191 8.19 -6.14 -1.34
CA VAL A 191 8.58 -6.78 -2.59
C VAL A 191 10.10 -6.89 -2.62
N GLU A 192 10.59 -8.10 -2.79
CA GLU A 192 11.98 -8.41 -3.12
C GLU A 192 12.02 -8.75 -4.60
N GLY A 193 12.37 -7.77 -5.44
CA GLY A 193 12.26 -7.88 -6.89
C GLY A 193 13.17 -8.94 -7.47
N ALA A 194 14.43 -8.91 -7.10
CA ALA A 194 15.48 -9.81 -7.56
C ALA A 194 16.58 -9.96 -6.50
N PHE A 195 17.54 -10.86 -6.70
CA PHE A 195 18.69 -11.01 -5.81
C PHE A 195 19.86 -10.18 -6.28
N LEU A 196 20.11 -9.04 -5.64
CA LEU A 196 21.20 -8.15 -6.05
C LEU A 196 22.60 -8.77 -5.88
N THR A 197 22.73 -9.77 -5.02
CA THR A 197 23.96 -10.56 -4.88
C THR A 197 24.18 -11.57 -6.00
N ASN A 198 23.16 -11.85 -6.82
CA ASN A 198 23.31 -12.68 -8.03
C ASN A 198 23.84 -11.81 -9.19
N PRO A 199 25.01 -12.15 -9.78
CA PRO A 199 25.61 -11.30 -10.83
C PRO A 199 24.73 -11.09 -12.06
N ASN A 200 23.92 -12.09 -12.44
CA ASN A 200 23.01 -11.97 -13.59
C ASN A 200 21.85 -11.04 -13.26
N GLU A 201 21.27 -11.15 -12.07
CA GLU A 201 20.16 -10.30 -11.65
C GLU A 201 20.63 -8.88 -11.34
N ALA A 202 21.84 -8.70 -10.79
CA ALA A 202 22.47 -7.39 -10.66
C ALA A 202 22.63 -6.68 -12.03
N GLN A 203 23.10 -7.42 -13.06
CA GLN A 203 23.20 -6.87 -14.42
C GLN A 203 21.81 -6.55 -15.03
N MET A 204 20.79 -7.34 -14.74
CA MET A 204 19.41 -7.03 -15.13
C MET A 204 18.93 -5.75 -14.47
N LEU A 205 19.06 -5.64 -13.13
CA LEU A 205 18.65 -4.45 -12.37
C LEU A 205 19.45 -3.18 -12.74
N ALA A 206 20.66 -3.34 -13.27
CA ALA A 206 21.43 -2.22 -13.84
C ALA A 206 20.71 -1.56 -15.03
N GLN A 207 19.85 -2.29 -15.74
CA GLN A 207 19.13 -1.78 -16.92
C GLN A 207 17.89 -0.96 -16.51
N PRO A 208 17.75 0.30 -16.95
CA PRO A 208 16.59 1.13 -16.65
C PRO A 208 15.25 0.50 -17.07
N GLU A 209 15.25 -0.27 -18.17
CA GLU A 209 14.05 -0.95 -18.69
C GLU A 209 13.56 -2.06 -17.76
N VAL A 210 14.46 -2.78 -17.11
CA VAL A 210 14.12 -3.82 -16.13
C VAL A 210 13.50 -3.19 -14.89
N ARG A 211 14.07 -2.09 -14.39
CA ARG A 211 13.48 -1.33 -13.29
C ARG A 211 12.12 -0.73 -13.65
N GLN A 212 11.95 -0.28 -14.90
CA GLN A 212 10.64 0.16 -15.40
C GLN A 212 9.63 -1.01 -15.45
N ALA A 213 10.06 -2.18 -15.94
CA ALA A 213 9.21 -3.38 -15.98
C ALA A 213 8.76 -3.79 -14.57
N MET A 214 9.67 -3.77 -13.59
CA MET A 214 9.35 -4.03 -12.19
C MET A 214 8.32 -3.02 -11.66
N ALA A 215 8.54 -1.74 -11.92
CA ALA A 215 7.64 -0.67 -11.49
C ALA A 215 6.23 -0.82 -12.08
N GLU A 216 6.12 -1.16 -13.36
CA GLU A 216 4.83 -1.46 -14.00
C GLU A 216 4.17 -2.69 -13.37
N GLY A 217 4.94 -3.73 -13.03
CA GLY A 217 4.44 -4.89 -12.30
C GLY A 217 3.81 -4.50 -10.97
N VAL A 218 4.51 -3.72 -10.17
CA VAL A 218 3.99 -3.22 -8.88
C VAL A 218 2.72 -2.38 -9.08
N ALA A 219 2.74 -1.44 -10.03
CA ALA A 219 1.60 -0.56 -10.29
C ALA A 219 0.37 -1.35 -10.80
N ASN A 220 0.57 -2.33 -11.67
CA ASN A 220 -0.50 -3.23 -12.12
C ASN A 220 -1.08 -4.06 -10.96
N GLY A 221 -0.22 -4.60 -10.09
CA GLY A 221 -0.64 -5.37 -8.93
C GLY A 221 -1.50 -4.54 -7.97
N VAL A 222 -1.11 -3.30 -7.70
CA VAL A 222 -1.90 -2.35 -6.89
C VAL A 222 -3.24 -2.05 -7.55
N ASP A 223 -3.26 -1.78 -8.84
CA ASP A 223 -4.49 -1.50 -9.60
C ASP A 223 -5.44 -2.71 -9.61
N ARG A 224 -4.91 -3.91 -9.84
CA ARG A 224 -5.69 -5.16 -9.76
C ARG A 224 -6.26 -5.41 -8.38
N PHE A 225 -5.47 -5.20 -7.33
CA PHE A 225 -5.92 -5.31 -5.95
C PHE A 225 -7.08 -4.36 -5.65
N THR A 226 -6.98 -3.10 -6.07
CA THR A 226 -8.04 -2.10 -5.84
C THR A 226 -9.32 -2.38 -6.59
N LYS A 227 -9.23 -3.03 -7.75
CA LYS A 227 -10.37 -3.49 -8.55
C LYS A 227 -10.96 -4.84 -8.07
N GLY A 228 -10.36 -5.47 -7.06
CA GLY A 228 -10.77 -6.80 -6.59
C GLY A 228 -10.44 -7.93 -7.59
N LEU A 229 -9.54 -7.69 -8.54
CA LEU A 229 -9.16 -8.63 -9.61
C LEU A 229 -7.95 -9.50 -9.19
N VAL A 230 -7.99 -10.12 -8.02
CA VAL A 230 -6.95 -11.06 -7.61
C VAL A 230 -7.30 -12.43 -8.16
N VAL A 231 -6.57 -12.89 -9.18
CA VAL A 231 -6.72 -14.23 -9.72
C VAL A 231 -5.65 -15.13 -9.09
N PRO A 232 -6.01 -16.23 -8.45
CA PRO A 232 -5.06 -17.24 -8.05
C PRO A 232 -4.65 -18.04 -9.29
N SER A 233 -3.48 -17.77 -9.83
CA SER A 233 -2.92 -18.62 -10.89
C SER A 233 -1.41 -18.71 -10.73
N GLY A 234 -0.95 -19.83 -10.20
CA GLY A 234 0.46 -20.20 -10.04
C GLY A 234 0.59 -21.48 -9.21
N PRO A 235 1.75 -22.12 -9.15
CA PRO A 235 1.94 -23.43 -8.53
C PRO A 235 1.64 -23.52 -7.02
N TYR A 236 1.16 -22.46 -6.40
CA TYR A 236 0.72 -22.40 -4.99
C TYR A 236 -0.75 -22.72 -4.76
N GLY A 237 -1.47 -23.18 -5.78
CA GLY A 237 -2.89 -23.44 -5.67
C GLY A 237 -3.34 -24.68 -6.41
N THR A 238 -3.14 -25.88 -5.84
CA THR A 238 -4.16 -26.90 -6.02
C THR A 238 -5.39 -26.42 -5.26
N SER A 239 -6.38 -25.93 -6.03
CA SER A 239 -7.81 -25.85 -5.71
C SER A 239 -8.22 -25.70 -4.24
N ARG A 240 -7.74 -24.66 -3.56
CA ARG A 240 -8.57 -23.93 -2.60
C ARG A 240 -8.82 -22.58 -3.23
N GLU A 241 -10.08 -22.33 -3.57
CA GLU A 241 -10.57 -21.00 -3.91
C GLU A 241 -9.96 -20.02 -2.90
N VAL A 242 -8.98 -19.23 -3.32
CA VAL A 242 -8.66 -18.02 -2.56
C VAL A 242 -9.95 -17.23 -2.67
N PRO A 243 -10.67 -17.05 -1.56
CA PRO A 243 -11.96 -16.39 -1.65
C PRO A 243 -11.67 -15.04 -2.33
N VAL A 244 -12.44 -14.72 -3.36
CA VAL A 244 -12.56 -13.34 -3.86
C VAL A 244 -12.63 -12.49 -2.62
N ILE A 245 -11.56 -11.75 -2.31
CA ILE A 245 -11.50 -11.02 -1.06
C ILE A 245 -12.54 -9.95 -1.22
N ALA A 246 -13.67 -10.20 -0.59
CA ALA A 246 -14.75 -9.24 -0.55
C ALA A 246 -14.16 -7.92 -0.07
N PRO A 247 -14.40 -6.81 -0.75
CA PRO A 247 -13.86 -5.51 -0.37
C PRO A 247 -14.14 -5.26 1.11
N VAL A 248 -13.21 -4.57 1.78
CA VAL A 248 -13.41 -4.17 3.18
C VAL A 248 -14.82 -3.65 3.37
N LYS A 249 -15.62 -4.36 4.14
CA LYS A 249 -17.05 -4.04 4.32
C LYS A 249 -17.28 -3.17 5.55
N TRP A 250 -16.40 -3.26 6.53
CA TRP A 250 -16.63 -2.70 7.84
C TRP A 250 -15.43 -1.91 8.36
N TRP A 251 -15.68 -0.70 8.83
CA TRP A 251 -14.73 0.09 9.59
C TRP A 251 -15.15 0.10 11.06
N VAL A 252 -14.17 0.05 11.97
CA VAL A 252 -14.40 0.29 13.38
C VAL A 252 -13.77 1.63 13.75
N THR A 253 -14.59 2.56 14.21
CA THR A 253 -14.16 3.90 14.59
C THR A 253 -14.19 4.08 16.09
N ALA A 254 -13.18 4.75 16.63
CA ALA A 254 -13.08 5.13 18.05
C ALA A 254 -13.45 6.61 18.28
N GLY A 255 -14.12 7.23 17.34
CA GLY A 255 -14.64 8.57 17.41
C GLY A 255 -14.67 9.30 16.08
N VAL A 256 -15.49 10.33 16.03
CA VAL A 256 -15.63 11.25 14.89
C VAL A 256 -15.49 12.67 15.41
N PHE A 257 -14.64 13.49 14.79
CA PHE A 257 -14.24 14.77 15.32
C PHE A 257 -14.33 15.87 14.26
N ARG A 258 -14.62 17.08 14.70
CA ARG A 258 -14.68 18.27 13.84
C ARG A 258 -13.29 18.68 13.37
N THR A 259 -12.32 18.61 14.27
CA THR A 259 -10.95 19.03 14.00
C THR A 259 -9.98 17.84 13.95
N ARG A 260 -8.92 17.98 13.15
CA ARG A 260 -7.83 16.99 13.10
C ARG A 260 -7.08 16.89 14.44
N ARG A 261 -7.00 18.01 15.18
CA ARG A 261 -6.35 18.05 16.50
C ARG A 261 -7.06 17.12 17.50
N GLU A 262 -8.38 17.19 17.61
CA GLU A 262 -9.16 16.30 18.48
C GLU A 262 -9.03 14.84 18.10
N ALA A 263 -9.08 14.54 16.80
CA ALA A 263 -8.87 13.19 16.29
C ALA A 263 -7.47 12.65 16.63
N ASN A 264 -6.43 13.46 16.47
CA ASN A 264 -5.08 13.09 16.83
C ASN A 264 -4.93 12.84 18.35
N LEU A 265 -5.54 13.66 19.21
CA LEU A 265 -5.53 13.43 20.66
C LEU A 265 -6.21 12.08 20.99
N ARG A 266 -7.29 11.73 20.33
CA ARG A 266 -7.92 10.42 20.48
C ARG A 266 -6.99 9.30 20.02
N ARG A 267 -6.34 9.43 18.88
CA ARG A 267 -5.36 8.47 18.36
C ARG A 267 -4.23 8.23 19.37
N GLU A 268 -3.64 9.27 19.95
CA GLU A 268 -2.57 9.14 20.93
C GLU A 268 -3.05 8.44 22.23
N ARG A 269 -4.30 8.68 22.66
CA ARG A 269 -4.88 7.95 23.80
C ARG A 269 -5.03 6.46 23.50
N LEU A 270 -5.42 6.09 22.28
CA LEU A 270 -5.51 4.70 21.84
C LEU A 270 -4.14 4.04 21.79
N LYS A 271 -3.13 4.73 21.22
CA LYS A 271 -1.75 4.26 21.17
C LYS A 271 -1.19 3.92 22.56
N ARG A 272 -1.46 4.77 23.56
CA ARG A 272 -1.07 4.51 24.97
C ARG A 272 -1.76 3.28 25.59
N ARG A 273 -2.86 2.81 25.01
CA ARG A 273 -3.58 1.58 25.41
C ARG A 273 -3.28 0.39 24.50
N GLY A 274 -2.21 0.47 23.71
CA GLY A 274 -1.79 -0.60 22.78
C GLY A 274 -2.75 -0.84 21.63
N LEU A 275 -3.45 0.21 21.19
CA LEU A 275 -4.32 0.19 20.01
C LEU A 275 -3.83 1.19 18.97
N ASP A 276 -3.49 0.68 17.80
CA ASP A 276 -3.20 1.53 16.65
C ASP A 276 -4.48 2.09 16.03
N ALA A 277 -4.40 3.32 15.56
CA ALA A 277 -5.50 3.99 14.89
C ALA A 277 -4.99 5.02 13.88
N VAL A 278 -5.75 5.20 12.81
CA VAL A 278 -5.51 6.22 11.80
C VAL A 278 -6.60 7.26 11.81
N VAL A 279 -6.24 8.53 11.52
CA VAL A 279 -7.21 9.62 11.35
C VAL A 279 -7.52 9.76 9.87
N ARG A 280 -8.79 9.52 9.51
CA ARG A 280 -9.28 9.65 8.14
C ARG A 280 -10.25 10.83 8.03
N ARG A 281 -10.02 11.69 7.05
CA ARG A 281 -10.95 12.78 6.73
C ARG A 281 -11.99 12.29 5.74
N ARG A 282 -13.28 12.43 6.09
CA ARG A 282 -14.41 12.00 5.26
C ARG A 282 -15.50 13.06 5.22
N TYR A 283 -16.07 13.26 4.04
CA TYR A 283 -17.28 14.03 3.89
C TYR A 283 -18.47 13.20 4.36
N VAL A 284 -19.23 13.73 5.29
CA VAL A 284 -20.45 13.11 5.82
C VAL A 284 -21.62 13.98 5.42
N ALA A 285 -22.49 13.45 4.57
CA ALA A 285 -23.54 14.21 3.87
C ALA A 285 -24.41 15.05 4.82
N HIS A 286 -24.86 14.48 5.94
CA HIS A 286 -25.69 15.22 6.90
C HIS A 286 -24.91 16.17 7.81
N ALA A 287 -23.59 16.17 7.80
CA ALA A 287 -22.79 17.14 8.54
C ALA A 287 -22.44 18.39 7.70
N GLY A 288 -22.72 18.39 6.41
CA GLY A 288 -22.43 19.47 5.47
C GLY A 288 -20.94 19.82 5.32
N ARG A 289 -20.03 19.01 5.90
CA ARG A 289 -18.58 19.26 5.93
C ARG A 289 -17.81 17.96 6.18
N PRO A 290 -16.50 17.92 5.82
CA PRO A 290 -15.66 16.79 6.14
C PRO A 290 -15.40 16.69 7.65
N LEU A 291 -15.47 15.47 8.19
CA LEU A 291 -15.16 15.11 9.56
C LEU A 291 -13.92 14.22 9.61
N ASN A 292 -13.26 14.18 10.78
CA ASN A 292 -12.08 13.37 11.03
C ASN A 292 -12.48 12.13 11.84
N LEU A 293 -12.37 10.95 11.23
CA LEU A 293 -12.69 9.67 11.84
C LEU A 293 -11.41 9.04 12.38
N VAL A 294 -11.45 8.54 13.63
CA VAL A 294 -10.36 7.74 14.18
C VAL A 294 -10.70 6.27 13.95
N VAL A 295 -10.06 5.65 12.98
CA VAL A 295 -10.31 4.26 12.54
C VAL A 295 -9.28 3.35 13.21
N THR A 296 -9.75 2.31 13.92
CA THR A 296 -8.92 1.34 14.64
C THR A 296 -8.84 -0.02 13.95
N GLY A 297 -9.52 -0.20 12.84
CA GLY A 297 -9.47 -1.42 12.05
C GLY A 297 -10.44 -1.41 10.88
N GLN A 298 -10.08 -2.21 9.88
CA GLN A 298 -10.85 -2.46 8.66
C GLN A 298 -11.10 -3.96 8.57
N PHE A 299 -12.32 -4.37 8.28
CA PHE A 299 -12.71 -5.77 8.38
C PHE A 299 -13.62 -6.20 7.24
N ILE A 300 -13.39 -7.40 6.71
CA ILE A 300 -14.27 -8.06 5.74
C ILE A 300 -15.47 -8.71 6.48
N ARG A 301 -15.21 -9.30 7.63
CA ARG A 301 -16.23 -10.03 8.40
C ARG A 301 -16.75 -9.20 9.57
N LEU A 302 -18.06 -9.06 9.66
CA LEU A 302 -18.73 -8.31 10.73
C LEU A 302 -18.35 -8.80 12.13
N ARG A 303 -18.14 -10.12 12.32
CA ARG A 303 -17.71 -10.69 13.60
C ARG A 303 -16.38 -10.12 14.10
N ASN A 304 -15.42 -9.89 13.18
CA ASN A 304 -14.12 -9.33 13.52
C ASN A 304 -14.24 -7.84 13.88
N ALA A 305 -15.06 -7.10 13.13
CA ALA A 305 -15.39 -5.71 13.47
C ALA A 305 -16.08 -5.60 14.84
N ARG A 306 -16.99 -6.52 15.16
CA ARG A 306 -17.62 -6.61 16.50
C ARG A 306 -16.58 -6.86 17.59
N GLY A 307 -15.64 -7.79 17.39
CA GLY A 307 -14.55 -8.07 18.34
C GLY A 307 -13.71 -6.83 18.63
N MET A 308 -13.33 -6.05 17.61
CA MET A 308 -12.59 -4.80 17.78
C MET A 308 -13.44 -3.73 18.49
N ARG A 309 -14.71 -3.56 18.11
CA ARG A 309 -15.63 -2.66 18.81
C ARG A 309 -15.72 -2.97 20.30
N ASP A 310 -15.85 -4.24 20.64
CA ASP A 310 -16.01 -4.67 22.03
C ASP A 310 -14.69 -4.51 22.81
N ARG A 311 -13.54 -4.69 22.16
CA ARG A 311 -12.22 -4.33 22.72
C ARG A 311 -12.13 -2.85 23.03
N LEU A 312 -12.54 -1.97 22.12
CA LEU A 312 -12.58 -0.52 22.35
C LEU A 312 -13.44 -0.16 23.55
N ARG A 313 -14.63 -0.74 23.64
CA ARG A 313 -15.57 -0.50 24.75
C ARG A 313 -14.98 -0.92 26.10
N ARG A 314 -14.33 -2.09 26.18
CA ARG A 314 -13.64 -2.52 27.42
C ARG A 314 -12.51 -1.58 27.83
N LEU A 315 -11.91 -0.85 26.90
CA LEU A 315 -10.88 0.14 27.16
C LEU A 315 -11.42 1.56 27.40
N GLY A 316 -12.75 1.71 27.49
CA GLY A 316 -13.42 2.99 27.74
C GLY A 316 -13.49 3.91 26.50
N PHE A 317 -13.39 3.37 25.27
CA PHE A 317 -13.54 4.14 24.05
C PHE A 317 -14.87 3.84 23.34
N PRO A 318 -15.52 4.86 22.72
CA PRO A 318 -16.70 4.61 21.90
C PRO A 318 -16.28 3.81 20.66
N GLY A 319 -16.72 2.55 20.57
CA GLY A 319 -16.54 1.72 19.39
C GLY A 319 -17.79 1.76 18.52
N ARG A 320 -17.67 2.19 17.26
CA ARG A 320 -18.76 2.14 16.27
C ARG A 320 -18.29 1.37 15.03
N ILE A 321 -19.19 0.56 14.50
CA ILE A 321 -18.98 -0.14 13.22
C ILE A 321 -19.71 0.65 12.16
N ALA A 322 -19.03 0.96 11.05
CA ALA A 322 -19.59 1.62 9.89
C ALA A 322 -19.25 0.83 8.63
N ASN A 323 -20.05 0.96 7.58
CA ASN A 323 -19.71 0.45 6.27
C ASN A 323 -18.46 1.14 5.74
N ALA A 324 -17.54 0.36 5.16
CA ALA A 324 -16.40 0.92 4.45
C ALA A 324 -16.89 1.70 3.22
N PRO A 325 -16.19 2.76 2.80
CA PRO A 325 -16.54 3.49 1.58
C PRO A 325 -16.59 2.57 0.37
N GLY A 326 -17.59 2.78 -0.50
CA GLY A 326 -17.81 1.97 -1.71
C GLY A 326 -18.77 0.78 -1.54
N VAL A 327 -19.13 0.41 -0.32
CA VAL A 327 -20.19 -0.59 -0.06
C VAL A 327 -21.54 0.13 -0.06
N ARG A 328 -22.47 -0.24 -0.96
CA ARG A 328 -23.85 0.27 -0.92
C ARG A 328 -24.45 -0.05 0.43
N ALA A 329 -24.91 0.96 1.13
CA ALA A 329 -25.62 0.80 2.40
C ALA A 329 -26.96 0.08 2.13
N THR A 330 -27.06 -1.17 2.55
CA THR A 330 -28.36 -1.74 2.86
C THR A 330 -28.75 -1.17 4.21
N SER A 331 -29.62 -0.16 4.22
CA SER A 331 -30.32 0.45 5.37
C SER A 331 -29.49 0.60 6.66
N TRP A 332 -28.80 1.73 6.80
CA TRP A 332 -28.31 2.18 8.10
C TRP A 332 -29.25 3.25 8.65
N THR A 333 -29.90 2.98 9.74
CA THR A 333 -30.62 3.96 10.56
C THR A 333 -29.72 4.36 11.72
N PRO A 334 -29.44 5.67 11.94
CA PRO A 334 -28.70 6.09 13.12
C PRO A 334 -29.56 5.84 14.37
N PRO A 335 -28.98 5.35 15.50
CA PRO A 335 -29.69 5.34 16.75
C PRO A 335 -30.00 6.78 17.16
N GLN A 336 -31.26 7.03 17.52
CA GLN A 336 -31.68 8.28 18.13
C GLN A 336 -30.90 8.48 19.42
N GLU A 337 -30.40 9.70 19.63
CA GLU A 337 -29.77 10.09 20.90
C GLU A 337 -30.83 10.11 21.99
N SER A 338 -30.66 9.27 23.00
CA SER A 338 -31.31 9.37 24.31
C SER A 338 -30.28 9.78 25.33
#